data_617fb8ab0855c9db66713641cf1f5a83
#
_entry.id   617fb8ab0855c9db66713641cf1f5a83
#
_cell.length_a   1.000
_cell.length_b   1.000
_cell.length_c   1.000
_cell.angle_alpha   90.00
_cell.angle_beta   90.00
_cell.angle_gamma   90.00
#
_symmetry.space_group_name_H-M   'P 1'
#
loop_
_entity.id
_entity.type
_entity.pdbx_description
1 polymer ?
#
loop_
_entity_poly.entity_id
_entity_poly.type
_entity_poly.pdbx_seq_one_letter_code
_entity_poly.pdbx_strand_id
1 'polypeptide(L)'
;GAPAVAETSAQGLYMLHCSGCHGRDGAGSKAGRVPPFSGIIGHFADESEGRRYLVLVPGVASSGLSDADTARVLNYVIREWGDGVPRGQYSTAEVASIRMSRDEDIVALRGKIIGDLARRGIRIAY
;
A
#
# COMPACT_ATOMS: atom_id res chain seq x y z
N GLY A 1 -36.29 8.53 -11.63
CA GLY A 1 -35.53 7.61 -10.79
C GLY A 1 -34.51 8.32 -9.91
N ALA A 2 -34.10 7.69 -8.84
CA ALA A 2 -33.06 8.26 -7.97
C ALA A 2 -31.74 8.37 -8.75
N PRO A 3 -30.98 9.47 -8.57
CA PRO A 3 -29.67 9.59 -9.19
C PRO A 3 -28.76 8.46 -8.68
N ALA A 4 -27.94 7.90 -9.54
CA ALA A 4 -26.93 6.93 -9.14
C ALA A 4 -25.95 7.60 -8.18
N VAL A 5 -25.62 6.92 -7.08
CA VAL A 5 -24.57 7.40 -6.17
C VAL A 5 -23.23 7.24 -6.88
N ALA A 6 -22.52 8.34 -7.04
CA ALA A 6 -21.19 8.30 -7.66
C ALA A 6 -20.24 7.49 -6.76
N GLU A 7 -19.48 6.59 -7.38
CA GLU A 7 -18.44 5.84 -6.69
C GLU A 7 -17.35 6.79 -6.23
N THR A 8 -16.86 6.62 -4.99
CA THR A 8 -15.75 7.40 -4.48
C THR A 8 -14.50 7.12 -5.31
N SER A 9 -13.82 8.17 -5.75
CA SER A 9 -12.59 8.05 -6.53
C SER A 9 -11.47 7.42 -5.68
N ALA A 10 -10.47 6.86 -6.33
CA ALA A 10 -9.30 6.33 -5.64
C ALA A 10 -8.59 7.42 -4.81
N GLN A 11 -8.49 8.64 -5.33
CA GLN A 11 -7.98 9.78 -4.57
C GLN A 11 -8.85 10.07 -3.36
N GLY A 12 -10.17 10.03 -3.50
CA GLY A 12 -11.09 10.21 -2.38
C GLY A 12 -10.93 9.12 -1.32
N LEU A 13 -10.76 7.88 -1.72
CA LEU A 13 -10.48 6.78 -0.79
C LEU A 13 -9.18 7.01 -0.03
N TYR A 14 -8.14 7.49 -0.71
CA TYR A 14 -6.87 7.83 -0.08
C TYR A 14 -7.07 8.94 0.97
N MET A 15 -7.76 10.00 0.62
CA MET A 15 -7.99 11.12 1.53
C MET A 15 -8.77 10.70 2.78
N LEU A 16 -9.76 9.81 2.62
CA LEU A 16 -10.59 9.35 3.73
C LEU A 16 -9.88 8.34 4.64
N HIS A 17 -9.07 7.44 4.07
CA HIS A 17 -8.58 6.27 4.82
C HIS A 17 -7.07 6.28 5.09
N CYS A 18 -6.30 7.09 4.39
CA CYS A 18 -4.84 7.03 4.41
C CYS A 18 -4.16 8.35 4.77
N SER A 19 -4.72 9.47 4.30
CA SER A 19 -4.05 10.76 4.42
C SER A 19 -3.91 11.26 5.85
N GLY A 20 -4.77 10.79 6.77
CA GLY A 20 -4.68 11.18 8.17
C GLY A 20 -3.35 10.81 8.82
N CYS A 21 -2.77 9.68 8.42
CA CYS A 21 -1.46 9.24 8.90
C CYS A 21 -0.34 9.56 7.90
N HIS A 22 -0.58 9.30 6.61
CA HIS A 22 0.45 9.44 5.58
C HIS A 22 0.59 10.85 5.01
N GLY A 23 -0.36 11.73 5.29
CA GLY A 23 -0.37 13.08 4.73
C GLY A 23 -0.96 13.12 3.32
N ARG A 24 -1.39 14.31 2.89
CA ARG A 24 -1.93 14.50 1.54
C ARG A 24 -0.88 14.28 0.45
N ASP A 25 0.38 14.56 0.78
CA ASP A 25 1.54 14.42 -0.09
C ASP A 25 2.25 13.07 0.05
N GLY A 26 1.75 12.17 0.90
CA GLY A 26 2.36 10.88 1.14
C GLY A 26 3.71 10.94 1.86
N ALA A 27 4.05 12.07 2.47
CA ALA A 27 5.35 12.27 3.12
C ALA A 27 5.46 11.58 4.49
N GLY A 28 4.37 11.11 5.05
CA GLY A 28 4.35 10.45 6.33
C GLY A 28 4.59 11.39 7.51
N SER A 29 5.07 10.84 8.61
CA SER A 29 5.34 11.58 9.84
C SER A 29 6.43 10.90 10.64
N LYS A 30 7.54 11.59 10.89
CA LYS A 30 8.61 11.08 11.77
C LYS A 30 8.11 10.88 13.19
N ALA A 31 7.36 11.83 13.72
CA ALA A 31 6.82 11.75 15.07
C ALA A 31 5.85 10.58 15.25
N GLY A 32 5.02 10.31 14.24
CA GLY A 32 4.07 9.20 14.24
C GLY A 32 4.66 7.88 13.74
N ARG A 33 5.94 7.85 13.36
CA ARG A 33 6.61 6.69 12.77
C ARG A 33 5.91 6.16 11.52
N VAL A 34 5.35 7.08 10.74
CA VAL A 34 4.72 6.76 9.46
C VAL A 34 5.71 7.08 8.34
N PRO A 35 6.17 6.07 7.57
CA PRO A 35 7.16 6.31 6.54
C PRO A 35 6.58 7.07 5.36
N PRO A 36 7.41 7.82 4.61
CA PRO A 36 6.99 8.38 3.34
C PRO A 36 6.82 7.28 2.30
N PHE A 37 6.00 7.53 1.28
CA PHE A 37 5.85 6.60 0.17
C PHE A 37 6.98 6.71 -0.86
N SER A 38 7.38 7.93 -1.20
CA SER A 38 8.45 8.14 -2.19
C SER A 38 9.74 7.46 -1.77
N GLY A 39 10.37 6.78 -2.69
CA GLY A 39 11.59 6.02 -2.45
C GLY A 39 11.38 4.67 -1.79
N ILE A 40 10.15 4.33 -1.41
CA ILE A 40 9.83 3.10 -0.66
C ILE A 40 8.76 2.28 -1.36
N ILE A 41 7.58 2.88 -1.60
CA ILE A 41 6.40 2.11 -2.01
C ILE A 41 6.60 1.36 -3.32
N GLY A 42 7.30 1.95 -4.28
CA GLY A 42 7.57 1.32 -5.56
C GLY A 42 8.38 0.05 -5.42
N HIS A 43 9.37 0.04 -4.54
CA HIS A 43 10.20 -1.14 -4.27
C HIS A 43 9.39 -2.25 -3.62
N PHE A 44 8.51 -1.92 -2.69
CA PHE A 44 7.60 -2.90 -2.08
C PHE A 44 6.64 -3.48 -3.12
N ALA A 45 6.06 -2.63 -3.95
CA ALA A 45 5.09 -3.05 -4.96
C ALA A 45 5.72 -3.90 -6.09
N ASP A 46 7.04 -3.85 -6.24
CA ASP A 46 7.77 -4.58 -7.29
C ASP A 46 8.12 -6.03 -6.90
N GLU A 47 7.87 -6.42 -5.67
CA GLU A 47 8.18 -7.76 -5.15
C GLU A 47 6.90 -8.44 -4.66
N SER A 48 6.77 -9.76 -4.86
CA SER A 48 5.56 -10.47 -4.44
C SER A 48 5.32 -10.35 -2.93
N GLU A 49 6.37 -10.43 -2.14
CA GLU A 49 6.27 -10.30 -0.68
C GLU A 49 5.97 -8.87 -0.26
N GLY A 50 6.52 -7.89 -0.96
CA GLY A 50 6.19 -6.48 -0.73
C GLY A 50 4.72 -6.19 -1.05
N ARG A 51 4.21 -6.76 -2.13
CA ARG A 51 2.79 -6.64 -2.48
C ARG A 51 1.89 -7.24 -1.41
N ARG A 52 2.28 -8.39 -0.86
CA ARG A 52 1.56 -9.00 0.28
C ARG A 52 1.58 -8.07 1.49
N TYR A 53 2.74 -7.54 1.83
CA TYR A 53 2.90 -6.62 2.95
C TYR A 53 1.97 -5.41 2.84
N LEU A 54 1.90 -4.81 1.67
CA LEU A 54 1.08 -3.60 1.46
C LEU A 54 -0.41 -3.84 1.67
N VAL A 55 -0.90 -5.05 1.43
CA VAL A 55 -2.29 -5.41 1.70
C VAL A 55 -2.51 -5.76 3.18
N LEU A 56 -1.54 -6.42 3.81
CA LEU A 56 -1.67 -6.98 5.15
C LEU A 56 -1.24 -6.03 6.26
N VAL A 57 -0.55 -4.94 5.95
CA VAL A 57 -0.16 -3.95 6.95
C VAL A 57 -1.40 -3.43 7.69
N PRO A 58 -1.34 -3.29 9.03
CA PRO A 58 -2.55 -3.05 9.83
C PRO A 58 -3.43 -1.89 9.36
N GLY A 59 -2.83 -0.78 8.94
CA GLY A 59 -3.60 0.37 8.46
C GLY A 59 -4.46 0.06 7.24
N VAL A 60 -4.00 -0.82 6.35
CA VAL A 60 -4.73 -1.27 5.17
C VAL A 60 -5.68 -2.40 5.53
N ALA A 61 -5.19 -3.40 6.26
CA ALA A 61 -5.98 -4.56 6.64
C ALA A 61 -7.20 -4.17 7.51
N SER A 62 -7.06 -3.15 8.34
CA SER A 62 -8.11 -2.69 9.25
C SER A 62 -8.94 -1.53 8.69
N SER A 63 -8.72 -1.14 7.44
CA SER A 63 -9.39 0.02 6.83
C SER A 63 -10.89 -0.16 6.62
N GLY A 64 -11.35 -1.40 6.57
CA GLY A 64 -12.74 -1.71 6.23
C GLY A 64 -13.04 -1.64 4.74
N LEU A 65 -12.05 -1.35 3.90
CA LEU A 65 -12.23 -1.29 2.45
C LEU A 65 -12.45 -2.68 1.85
N SER A 66 -13.30 -2.74 0.83
CA SER A 66 -13.48 -3.95 0.03
C SER A 66 -12.18 -4.33 -0.69
N ASP A 67 -12.12 -5.56 -1.21
CA ASP A 67 -10.97 -5.98 -2.02
C ASP A 67 -10.79 -5.08 -3.24
N ALA A 68 -11.88 -4.71 -3.90
CA ALA A 68 -11.85 -3.83 -5.06
C ALA A 68 -11.33 -2.43 -4.71
N ASP A 69 -11.83 -1.84 -3.64
CA ASP A 69 -11.43 -0.49 -3.22
C ASP A 69 -10.00 -0.49 -2.67
N THR A 70 -9.58 -1.54 -1.98
CA THR A 70 -8.19 -1.70 -1.56
C THR A 70 -7.25 -1.73 -2.78
N ALA A 71 -7.60 -2.50 -3.81
CA ALA A 71 -6.81 -2.51 -5.05
C ALA A 71 -6.74 -1.11 -5.67
N ARG A 72 -7.85 -0.40 -5.74
CA ARG A 72 -7.91 0.95 -6.32
C ARG A 72 -7.03 1.94 -5.57
N VAL A 73 -7.10 1.95 -4.24
CA VAL A 73 -6.31 2.90 -3.44
C VAL A 73 -4.83 2.57 -3.45
N LEU A 74 -4.46 1.30 -3.43
CA LEU A 74 -3.05 0.90 -3.55
C LEU A 74 -2.49 1.27 -4.91
N ASN A 75 -3.25 1.07 -5.97
CA ASN A 75 -2.83 1.48 -7.32
C ASN A 75 -2.66 3.00 -7.42
N TYR A 76 -3.53 3.76 -6.76
CA TYR A 76 -3.39 5.21 -6.68
C TYR A 76 -2.08 5.61 -6.01
N VAL A 77 -1.78 5.04 -4.84
CA VAL A 77 -0.55 5.34 -4.09
C VAL A 77 0.70 5.01 -4.90
N ILE A 78 0.71 3.85 -5.56
CA ILE A 78 1.84 3.41 -6.38
C ILE A 78 2.02 4.34 -7.59
N ARG A 79 0.94 4.75 -8.23
CA ARG A 79 0.98 5.66 -9.37
C ARG A 79 1.50 7.04 -8.97
N GLU A 80 1.07 7.55 -7.81
CA GLU A 80 1.47 8.88 -7.34
C GLU A 80 2.91 8.91 -6.81
N TRP A 81 3.32 7.88 -6.07
CA TRP A 81 4.57 7.90 -5.33
C TRP A 81 5.50 6.71 -5.56
N GLY A 82 5.21 5.88 -6.53
CA GLY A 82 6.02 4.69 -6.84
C GLY A 82 7.30 4.98 -7.60
N ASP A 83 7.59 6.23 -7.90
CA ASP A 83 8.84 6.68 -8.55
C ASP A 83 9.09 5.98 -9.90
N GLY A 84 8.00 5.69 -10.62
CA GLY A 84 8.07 5.08 -11.95
C GLY A 84 8.47 3.61 -11.95
N VAL A 85 8.51 2.96 -10.81
CA VAL A 85 8.79 1.51 -10.77
C VAL A 85 7.65 0.78 -11.48
N PRO A 86 7.92 0.09 -12.60
CA PRO A 86 6.87 -0.44 -13.47
C PRO A 86 6.41 -1.81 -13.01
N ARG A 87 5.50 -1.85 -12.07
CA ARG A 87 4.88 -3.11 -11.69
C ARG A 87 3.41 -3.10 -12.08
N GLY A 88 2.87 -4.29 -12.29
CA GLY A 88 1.46 -4.45 -12.60
C GLY A 88 0.58 -3.91 -11.48
N GLN A 89 -0.60 -3.39 -11.86
CA GLN A 89 -1.58 -2.92 -10.91
C GLN A 89 -2.13 -4.09 -10.08
N TYR A 90 -2.54 -3.79 -8.84
CA TYR A 90 -3.32 -4.75 -8.05
C TYR A 90 -4.66 -5.00 -8.74
N SER A 91 -5.04 -6.26 -8.82
CA SER A 91 -6.41 -6.65 -9.15
C SER A 91 -7.18 -6.94 -7.88
N THR A 92 -8.51 -6.91 -7.98
CA THR A 92 -9.38 -7.35 -6.88
C THR A 92 -9.05 -8.78 -6.46
N ALA A 93 -8.79 -9.68 -7.41
CA ALA A 93 -8.46 -11.07 -7.15
C ALA A 93 -7.13 -11.22 -6.38
N GLU A 94 -6.14 -10.42 -6.70
CA GLU A 94 -4.85 -10.45 -5.97
C GLU A 94 -5.06 -10.03 -4.51
N VAL A 95 -5.80 -8.96 -4.26
CA VAL A 95 -6.09 -8.51 -2.90
C VAL A 95 -6.85 -9.59 -2.12
N ALA A 96 -7.88 -10.18 -2.74
CA ALA A 96 -8.64 -11.25 -2.11
C ALA A 96 -7.77 -12.45 -1.75
N SER A 97 -6.90 -12.87 -2.66
CA SER A 97 -5.98 -13.98 -2.46
C SER A 97 -5.01 -13.73 -1.29
N ILE A 98 -4.45 -12.53 -1.24
CA ILE A 98 -3.53 -12.14 -0.15
C ILE A 98 -4.26 -12.15 1.19
N ARG A 99 -5.48 -11.63 1.23
CA ARG A 99 -6.28 -11.57 2.47
C ARG A 99 -6.65 -12.96 3.00
N MET A 100 -6.71 -13.97 2.16
CA MET A 100 -6.96 -15.34 2.59
C MET A 100 -5.79 -15.96 3.36
N SER A 101 -4.59 -15.43 3.22
CA SER A 101 -3.37 -15.92 3.89
C SER A 101 -2.83 -14.94 4.91
N ARG A 102 -3.72 -14.40 5.75
CA ARG A 102 -3.41 -13.30 6.68
C ARG A 102 -2.75 -13.70 8.00
N ASP A 103 -2.27 -14.93 8.14
CA ASP A 103 -1.54 -15.37 9.34
C ASP A 103 -0.05 -14.99 9.30
N GLU A 104 0.30 -14.01 8.48
CA GLU A 104 1.66 -13.52 8.35
C GLU A 104 2.09 -12.71 9.58
N ASP A 105 3.30 -12.98 10.05
CA ASP A 105 3.98 -12.07 10.96
C ASP A 105 4.46 -10.86 10.16
N ILE A 106 3.76 -9.74 10.27
CA ILE A 106 4.03 -8.53 9.49
C ILE A 106 5.40 -7.95 9.79
N VAL A 107 5.86 -8.02 11.04
CA VAL A 107 7.19 -7.52 11.41
C VAL A 107 8.28 -8.35 10.75
N ALA A 108 8.15 -9.68 10.79
CA ALA A 108 9.08 -10.60 10.15
C ALA A 108 9.06 -10.45 8.63
N LEU A 109 7.88 -10.31 8.03
CA LEU A 109 7.74 -10.10 6.59
C LEU A 109 8.43 -8.81 6.15
N ARG A 110 8.23 -7.71 6.89
CA ARG A 110 8.88 -6.44 6.61
C ARG A 110 10.41 -6.56 6.69
N GLY A 111 10.91 -7.23 7.72
CA GLY A 111 12.35 -7.46 7.88
C GLY A 111 12.94 -8.23 6.71
N LYS A 112 12.25 -9.25 6.23
CA LYS A 112 12.68 -10.02 5.06
C LYS A 112 12.74 -9.16 3.80
N ILE A 113 11.71 -8.36 3.55
CA ILE A 113 11.66 -7.46 2.40
C ILE A 113 12.83 -6.47 2.44
N ILE A 114 13.03 -5.81 3.57
CA ILE A 114 14.12 -4.84 3.77
C ILE A 114 15.48 -5.50 3.54
N GLY A 115 15.68 -6.72 4.07
CA GLY A 115 16.90 -7.48 3.88
C GLY A 115 17.15 -7.85 2.42
N ASP A 116 16.13 -8.30 1.71
CA ASP A 116 16.24 -8.64 0.29
C ASP A 116 16.56 -7.40 -0.56
N LEU A 117 15.93 -6.28 -0.27
CA LEU A 117 16.21 -5.02 -0.96
C LEU A 117 17.64 -4.55 -0.69
N ALA A 118 18.11 -4.65 0.57
CA ALA A 118 19.47 -4.26 0.93
C ALA A 118 20.52 -5.08 0.16
N ARG A 119 20.30 -6.38 -0.02
CA ARG A 119 21.17 -7.23 -0.83
C ARG A 119 21.24 -6.80 -2.30
N ARG A 120 20.23 -6.10 -2.78
CA ARG A 120 20.19 -5.51 -4.12
C ARG A 120 20.68 -4.06 -4.15
N GLY A 121 21.23 -3.57 -3.05
CA GLY A 121 21.73 -2.20 -2.94
C GLY A 121 20.67 -1.14 -2.68
N ILE A 122 19.43 -1.56 -2.37
CA ILE A 122 18.32 -0.65 -2.10
C ILE A 122 18.14 -0.54 -0.60
N ARG A 123 18.40 0.64 -0.04
CA ARG A 123 18.31 0.87 1.40
C ARG A 123 17.03 1.62 1.73
N ILE A 124 16.28 1.08 2.66
CA ILE A 124 15.06 1.67 3.19
C ILE A 124 15.38 2.19 4.60
N ALA A 125 15.17 3.47 4.83
CA ALA A 125 15.56 4.14 6.08
C ALA A 125 14.57 3.94 7.24
N TYR A 126 13.50 3.19 7.04
CA TYR A 126 12.41 3.04 8.02
C TYR A 126 12.16 1.60 8.43
#